data_e731f4ff7b4f67cbe980c316fb54246b
#
_entry.id   e731f4ff7b4f67cbe980c316fb54246b
#
_cell.length_a   1.000
_cell.length_b   1.000
_cell.length_c   1.000
_cell.angle_alpha   90.00
_cell.angle_beta   90.00
_cell.angle_gamma   90.00
#
_symmetry.space_group_name_H-M   'P 1'
#
loop_
_entity.id
_entity.type
_entity.pdbx_description
1 polymer ?
#
loop_
_entity_poly.entity_id
_entity_poly.type
_entity_poly.pdbx_seq_one_letter_code
_entity_poly.pdbx_strand_id
1 'polypeptide(L)'
;MTAGNLKKRYIGRTDESLCPEGIVLLESYIQKNIYPEVQRVYVSPMKRCMETAKLIFKENFYEVEELRECDFGIFENKNYKELSDCPEYQAWIDSGGTMTFPGGENPEEFRKRCVRGFEKVIKECRHDQIKSVAVVAHGGTIMSIMDRYARDENGQPDGSYYDYQVKNGE
;
A
#
# COMPACT_ATOMS: atom_id res chain seq x y z
N MET A 1 -1.99 -2.03 10.84
CA MET A 1 -3.45 -2.25 10.72
C MET A 1 -4.17 -1.10 11.42
N THR A 2 -5.24 -0.57 10.83
CA THR A 2 -6.06 0.54 11.38
C THR A 2 -7.43 0.04 11.84
N ALA A 3 -8.21 0.89 12.52
CA ALA A 3 -9.58 0.56 12.91
C ALA A 3 -10.49 0.29 11.68
N GLY A 4 -10.27 0.99 10.58
CA GLY A 4 -10.97 0.75 9.32
C GLY A 4 -10.64 -0.61 8.70
N ASN A 5 -9.37 -1.04 8.77
CA ASN A 5 -8.98 -2.38 8.31
C ASN A 5 -9.68 -3.49 9.09
N LEU A 6 -9.82 -3.35 10.42
CA LEU A 6 -10.57 -4.32 11.24
C LEU A 6 -12.02 -4.45 10.80
N LYS A 7 -12.63 -3.36 10.34
CA LYS A 7 -14.00 -3.31 9.83
C LYS A 7 -14.11 -3.65 8.34
N LYS A 8 -13.00 -4.03 7.69
CA LYS A 8 -12.91 -4.32 6.25
C LYS A 8 -13.42 -3.18 5.37
N ARG A 9 -13.12 -1.93 5.76
CA ARG A 9 -13.49 -0.72 5.03
C ARG A 9 -12.44 -0.36 3.99
N TYR A 10 -12.86 0.32 2.95
CA TYR A 10 -11.96 0.99 2.00
C TYR A 10 -11.27 2.16 2.72
N ILE A 11 -9.98 2.06 2.95
CA ILE A 11 -9.16 3.06 3.65
C ILE A 11 -8.04 3.49 2.70
N GLY A 12 -8.32 4.47 1.88
CA GLY A 12 -7.39 5.06 0.94
C GLY A 12 -6.86 6.39 1.44
N ARG A 13 -7.51 7.50 1.02
CA ARG A 13 -7.16 8.86 1.46
C ARG A 13 -7.50 9.13 2.93
N THR A 14 -8.37 8.32 3.53
CA THR A 14 -8.67 8.40 4.96
C THR A 14 -7.39 8.16 5.76
N ASP A 15 -6.95 9.18 6.49
CA ASP A 15 -5.65 9.18 7.17
C ASP A 15 -5.78 8.75 8.64
N GLU A 16 -5.99 7.46 8.84
CA GLU A 16 -6.08 6.81 10.15
C GLU A 16 -4.70 6.44 10.70
N SER A 17 -4.57 6.55 12.04
CA SER A 17 -3.47 5.98 12.81
C SER A 17 -3.60 4.45 12.93
N LEU A 18 -2.53 3.80 13.35
CA LEU A 18 -2.57 2.39 13.76
C LEU A 18 -3.54 2.20 14.94
N CYS A 19 -4.32 1.13 14.91
CA CYS A 19 -5.09 0.71 16.07
C CYS A 19 -4.24 -0.11 17.05
N PRO A 20 -4.65 -0.28 18.31
CA PRO A 20 -3.89 -1.07 19.29
C PRO A 20 -3.54 -2.47 18.80
N GLU A 21 -4.46 -3.15 18.15
CA GLU A 21 -4.25 -4.48 17.56
C GLU A 21 -3.21 -4.45 16.43
N GLY A 22 -3.17 -3.37 15.66
CA GLY A 22 -2.16 -3.16 14.62
C GLY A 22 -0.76 -2.97 15.20
N ILE A 23 -0.64 -2.25 16.33
CA ILE A 23 0.62 -2.07 17.06
C ILE A 23 1.09 -3.40 17.61
N VAL A 24 0.23 -4.13 18.32
CA VAL A 24 0.56 -5.46 18.90
C VAL A 24 1.02 -6.43 17.82
N LEU A 25 0.38 -6.42 16.65
CA LEU A 25 0.80 -7.27 15.53
C LEU A 25 2.22 -6.93 15.07
N LEU A 26 2.53 -5.66 14.86
CA LEU A 26 3.88 -5.22 14.45
C LEU A 26 4.93 -5.55 15.51
N GLU A 27 4.64 -5.32 16.79
CA GLU A 27 5.53 -5.68 17.90
C GLU A 27 5.83 -7.19 17.91
N SER A 28 4.83 -8.04 17.62
CA SER A 28 5.03 -9.48 17.52
C SER A 28 5.98 -9.86 16.38
N TYR A 29 5.93 -9.14 15.26
CA TYR A 29 6.82 -9.35 14.12
C TYR A 29 8.24 -8.84 14.39
N ILE A 30 8.36 -7.69 15.06
CA ILE A 30 9.65 -7.15 15.49
C ILE A 30 10.34 -8.15 16.46
N GLN A 31 9.61 -8.71 17.42
CA GLN A 31 10.14 -9.71 18.36
C GLN A 31 10.61 -11.00 17.65
N LYS A 32 9.98 -11.37 16.54
CA LYS A 32 10.39 -12.49 15.69
C LYS A 32 11.54 -12.15 14.75
N ASN A 33 12.01 -10.91 14.77
CA ASN A 33 13.11 -10.42 13.93
C ASN A 33 12.90 -10.67 12.43
N ILE A 34 11.65 -10.49 11.94
CA ILE A 34 11.33 -10.72 10.53
C ILE A 34 11.72 -9.56 9.62
N TYR A 35 11.90 -8.35 10.18
CA TYR A 35 12.30 -7.17 9.41
C TYR A 35 13.82 -7.07 9.31
N PRO A 36 14.39 -7.01 8.08
CA PRO A 36 15.82 -6.88 7.91
C PRO A 36 16.32 -5.47 8.27
N GLU A 37 17.59 -5.36 8.63
CA GLU A 37 18.27 -4.07 8.69
C GLU A 37 18.47 -3.53 7.27
N VAL A 38 18.20 -2.25 7.09
CA VAL A 38 18.30 -1.56 5.81
C VAL A 38 19.05 -0.24 5.95
N GLN A 39 19.64 0.21 4.85
CA GLN A 39 20.38 1.47 4.80
C GLN A 39 19.46 2.68 4.70
N ARG A 40 18.26 2.51 4.15
CA ARG A 40 17.32 3.61 3.94
C ARG A 40 15.87 3.10 3.97
N VAL A 41 14.98 3.94 4.46
CA VAL A 41 13.53 3.65 4.52
C VAL A 41 12.77 4.71 3.77
N TYR A 42 12.00 4.31 2.77
CA TYR A 42 11.03 5.15 2.08
C TYR A 42 9.64 4.83 2.59
N VAL A 43 8.78 5.83 2.69
CA VAL A 43 7.48 5.67 3.33
C VAL A 43 6.40 6.48 2.62
N SER A 44 5.21 5.93 2.53
CA SER A 44 4.01 6.69 2.20
C SER A 44 3.75 7.75 3.29
N PRO A 45 3.36 8.98 2.96
CA PRO A 45 3.12 10.04 3.95
C PRO A 45 1.91 9.80 4.84
N MET A 46 1.12 8.73 4.60
CA MET A 46 -0.04 8.40 5.42
C MET A 46 0.35 7.98 6.82
N LYS A 47 -0.36 8.46 7.86
CA LYS A 47 -0.09 8.22 9.29
C LYS A 47 0.22 6.76 9.60
N ARG A 48 -0.63 5.85 9.12
CA ARG A 48 -0.46 4.40 9.34
C ARG A 48 0.88 3.85 8.84
N CYS A 49 1.40 4.38 7.72
CA CYS A 49 2.71 3.98 7.21
C CYS A 49 3.85 4.63 7.98
N MET A 50 3.72 5.92 8.31
CA MET A 50 4.70 6.64 9.13
C MET A 50 4.85 6.03 10.52
N GLU A 51 3.74 5.67 11.17
CA GLU A 51 3.74 5.00 12.47
C GLU A 51 4.32 3.59 12.38
N THR A 52 4.00 2.83 11.32
CA THR A 52 4.61 1.53 11.06
C THR A 52 6.13 1.64 10.90
N ALA A 53 6.59 2.59 10.06
CA ALA A 53 8.02 2.81 9.85
C ALA A 53 8.75 3.19 11.16
N LYS A 54 8.15 4.07 11.98
CA LYS A 54 8.72 4.47 13.28
C LYS A 54 8.85 3.30 14.25
N LEU A 55 7.88 2.39 14.26
CA LEU A 55 7.94 1.21 15.13
C LEU A 55 9.04 0.24 14.71
N ILE A 56 9.20 0.01 13.39
CA ILE A 56 10.13 -1.00 12.88
C ILE A 56 11.57 -0.44 12.76
N PHE A 57 11.75 0.75 12.17
CA PHE A 57 13.05 1.28 11.75
C PHE A 57 13.56 2.48 12.55
N LYS A 58 12.76 3.02 13.46
CA LYS A 58 13.06 4.10 14.42
C LYS A 58 13.27 5.50 13.83
N GLU A 59 14.16 5.71 12.85
CA GLU A 59 14.54 7.04 12.36
C GLU A 59 14.90 7.08 10.87
N ASN A 60 14.97 8.29 10.29
CA ASN A 60 15.46 8.57 8.93
C ASN A 60 14.56 8.02 7.80
N PHE A 61 13.32 8.55 7.74
CA PHE A 61 12.37 8.19 6.68
C PHE A 61 12.35 9.24 5.57
N TYR A 62 12.27 8.75 4.33
CA TYR A 62 12.09 9.57 3.13
C TYR A 62 10.65 9.41 2.66
N GLU A 63 9.85 10.47 2.79
CA GLU A 63 8.47 10.45 2.35
C GLU A 63 8.37 10.50 0.83
N VAL A 64 7.49 9.65 0.27
CA VAL A 64 7.22 9.57 -1.17
C VAL A 64 5.72 9.67 -1.39
N GLU A 65 5.29 10.82 -1.87
CA GLU A 65 3.87 11.16 -2.07
C GLU A 65 3.20 10.17 -3.03
N GLU A 66 3.89 9.75 -4.07
CA GLU A 66 3.40 8.80 -5.05
C GLU A 66 3.06 7.42 -4.50
N LEU A 67 3.54 7.09 -3.28
CA LEU A 67 3.26 5.80 -2.61
C LEU A 67 1.97 5.81 -1.76
N ARG A 68 1.17 6.88 -1.79
CA ARG A 68 -0.14 6.90 -1.10
C ARG A 68 -1.07 5.83 -1.65
N GLU A 69 -2.00 5.37 -0.80
CA GLU A 69 -3.06 4.45 -1.23
C GLU A 69 -4.03 5.13 -2.21
N CYS A 70 -4.81 4.34 -2.92
CA CYS A 70 -5.83 4.79 -3.83
C CYS A 70 -6.89 5.65 -3.12
N ASP A 71 -7.32 6.73 -3.76
CA ASP A 71 -8.51 7.46 -3.31
C ASP A 71 -9.76 6.72 -3.78
N PHE A 72 -10.47 6.10 -2.84
CA PHE A 72 -11.69 5.34 -3.11
C PHE A 72 -12.95 6.22 -3.23
N GLY A 73 -12.82 7.55 -3.23
CA GLY A 73 -13.91 8.48 -3.42
C GLY A 73 -15.05 8.29 -2.44
N ILE A 74 -16.28 8.11 -2.95
CA ILE A 74 -17.48 7.93 -2.09
C ILE A 74 -17.51 6.58 -1.35
N PHE A 75 -16.61 5.63 -1.70
CA PHE A 75 -16.50 4.35 -1.01
C PHE A 75 -15.59 4.43 0.23
N GLU A 76 -14.85 5.55 0.40
CA GLU A 76 -13.99 5.76 1.56
C GLU A 76 -14.72 5.52 2.88
N ASN A 77 -14.05 4.84 3.80
CA ASN A 77 -14.51 4.51 5.14
C ASN A 77 -15.84 3.74 5.20
N LYS A 78 -16.15 2.98 4.14
CA LYS A 78 -17.27 2.05 4.06
C LYS A 78 -16.78 0.66 3.69
N ASN A 79 -17.49 -0.37 4.12
CA ASN A 79 -17.23 -1.75 3.68
C ASN A 79 -18.27 -2.22 2.66
N TYR A 80 -18.06 -3.39 2.09
CA TYR A 80 -18.95 -3.94 1.06
C TYR A 80 -20.42 -4.11 1.50
N LYS A 81 -20.68 -4.30 2.82
CA LYS A 81 -22.06 -4.37 3.34
C LYS A 81 -22.70 -3.00 3.42
N GLU A 82 -21.94 -1.99 3.81
CA GLU A 82 -22.39 -0.60 3.88
C GLU A 82 -22.59 0.00 2.47
N LEU A 83 -22.03 -0.64 1.45
CA LEU A 83 -22.13 -0.25 0.04
C LEU A 83 -23.11 -1.12 -0.76
N SER A 84 -23.76 -2.12 -0.16
CA SER A 84 -24.62 -3.08 -0.88
C SER A 84 -25.75 -2.43 -1.68
N ASP A 85 -26.31 -1.33 -1.15
CA ASP A 85 -27.42 -0.60 -1.77
C ASP A 85 -26.96 0.64 -2.58
N CYS A 86 -25.64 0.76 -2.83
CA CYS A 86 -25.05 1.86 -3.58
C CYS A 86 -24.97 1.50 -5.08
N PRO A 87 -25.75 2.14 -5.98
CA PRO A 87 -25.73 1.83 -7.40
C PRO A 87 -24.35 2.01 -8.04
N GLU A 88 -23.60 3.02 -7.62
CA GLU A 88 -22.26 3.29 -8.10
C GLU A 88 -21.28 2.18 -7.70
N TYR A 89 -21.48 1.58 -6.53
CA TYR A 89 -20.67 0.45 -6.08
C TYR A 89 -20.96 -0.79 -6.90
N GLN A 90 -22.25 -1.08 -7.19
CA GLN A 90 -22.62 -2.18 -8.06
C GLN A 90 -22.06 -2.00 -9.47
N ALA A 91 -22.18 -0.82 -10.05
CA ALA A 91 -21.61 -0.52 -11.37
C ALA A 91 -20.08 -0.71 -11.39
N TRP A 92 -19.40 -0.33 -10.32
CA TRP A 92 -17.96 -0.55 -10.17
C TRP A 92 -17.61 -2.05 -10.11
N ILE A 93 -18.37 -2.85 -9.35
CA ILE A 93 -18.21 -4.32 -9.30
C ILE A 93 -18.44 -4.93 -10.69
N ASP A 94 -19.51 -4.55 -11.38
CA ASP A 94 -19.88 -5.07 -12.71
C ASP A 94 -18.81 -4.75 -13.77
N SER A 95 -18.06 -3.66 -13.58
CA SER A 95 -16.90 -3.31 -14.42
C SER A 95 -15.65 -4.16 -14.16
N GLY A 96 -15.68 -5.08 -13.18
CA GLY A 96 -14.50 -5.80 -12.73
C GLY A 96 -13.49 -4.89 -12.01
N GLY A 97 -13.95 -3.78 -11.40
CA GLY A 97 -13.10 -2.85 -10.66
C GLY A 97 -12.23 -1.95 -11.56
N THR A 98 -12.57 -1.79 -12.83
CA THR A 98 -11.80 -0.98 -13.80
C THR A 98 -12.27 0.47 -13.89
N MET A 99 -13.52 0.74 -13.50
CA MET A 99 -14.06 2.10 -13.51
C MET A 99 -13.36 2.99 -12.47
N THR A 100 -13.28 4.27 -12.78
CA THR A 100 -12.86 5.30 -11.82
C THR A 100 -13.77 5.29 -10.60
N PHE A 101 -13.19 5.35 -9.40
CA PHE A 101 -13.95 5.50 -8.16
C PHE A 101 -14.72 6.83 -8.19
N PRO A 102 -16.03 6.82 -8.00
CA PRO A 102 -16.82 8.06 -8.02
C PRO A 102 -16.31 9.08 -6.99
N GLY A 103 -15.87 10.23 -7.47
CA GLY A 103 -15.21 11.25 -6.63
C GLY A 103 -13.82 10.86 -6.11
N GLY A 104 -13.21 9.83 -6.68
CA GLY A 104 -11.89 9.32 -6.31
C GLY A 104 -10.96 9.15 -7.51
N GLU A 105 -9.96 8.27 -7.36
CA GLU A 105 -8.89 8.04 -8.32
C GLU A 105 -9.28 6.96 -9.35
N ASN A 106 -8.75 7.08 -10.56
CA ASN A 106 -8.84 6.03 -11.56
C ASN A 106 -7.85 4.90 -11.20
N PRO A 107 -8.28 3.61 -11.18
CA PRO A 107 -7.40 2.49 -10.79
C PRO A 107 -6.13 2.36 -11.64
N GLU A 108 -6.19 2.65 -12.93
CA GLU A 108 -5.01 2.58 -13.80
C GLU A 108 -4.03 3.72 -13.52
N GLU A 109 -4.53 4.95 -13.30
CA GLU A 109 -3.68 6.08 -12.95
C GLU A 109 -3.06 5.93 -11.56
N PHE A 110 -3.79 5.34 -10.61
CA PHE A 110 -3.25 4.91 -9.32
C PHE A 110 -2.06 3.97 -9.49
N ARG A 111 -2.21 2.89 -10.25
CA ARG A 111 -1.13 1.92 -10.53
C ARG A 111 0.08 2.59 -11.16
N LYS A 112 -0.12 3.43 -12.17
CA LYS A 112 0.95 4.19 -12.82
C LYS A 112 1.67 5.13 -11.83
N ARG A 113 0.92 5.77 -10.92
CA ARG A 113 1.48 6.65 -9.90
C ARG A 113 2.38 5.87 -8.92
N CYS A 114 1.92 4.72 -8.44
CA CYS A 114 2.71 3.85 -7.55
C CYS A 114 4.01 3.39 -8.21
N VAL A 115 3.95 2.98 -9.47
CA VAL A 115 5.13 2.57 -10.26
C VAL A 115 6.12 3.73 -10.40
N ARG A 116 5.65 4.95 -10.76
CA ARG A 116 6.53 6.13 -10.83
C ARG A 116 7.21 6.45 -9.50
N GLY A 117 6.47 6.34 -8.38
CA GLY A 117 7.03 6.52 -7.04
C GLY A 117 8.14 5.52 -6.74
N PHE A 118 7.93 4.26 -7.06
CA PHE A 118 8.95 3.23 -6.90
C PHE A 118 10.16 3.45 -7.79
N GLU A 119 9.99 3.81 -9.06
CA GLU A 119 11.08 4.13 -9.98
C GLU A 119 11.94 5.31 -9.48
N LYS A 120 11.29 6.32 -8.88
CA LYS A 120 11.99 7.44 -8.23
C LYS A 120 12.87 6.94 -7.07
N VAL A 121 12.33 6.09 -6.19
CA VAL A 121 13.09 5.45 -5.11
C VAL A 121 14.31 4.70 -5.66
N ILE A 122 14.12 3.85 -6.66
CA ILE A 122 15.23 3.07 -7.26
C ILE A 122 16.28 3.98 -7.89
N LYS A 123 15.86 5.07 -8.56
CA LYS A 123 16.79 6.04 -9.15
C LYS A 123 17.65 6.73 -8.08
N GLU A 124 17.03 7.17 -6.99
CA GLU A 124 17.74 7.78 -5.86
C GLU A 124 18.71 6.79 -5.20
N CYS A 125 18.26 5.55 -4.94
CA CYS A 125 19.12 4.53 -4.37
C CYS A 125 20.34 4.21 -5.23
N ARG A 126 20.18 4.15 -6.55
CA ARG A 126 21.31 3.94 -7.49
C ARG A 126 22.27 5.12 -7.48
N HIS A 127 21.76 6.34 -7.47
CA HIS A 127 22.59 7.55 -7.42
C HIS A 127 23.42 7.60 -6.12
N ASP A 128 22.80 7.28 -4.98
CA ASP A 128 23.42 7.34 -3.66
C ASP A 128 24.15 6.03 -3.28
N GLN A 129 24.22 5.07 -4.19
CA GLN A 129 24.86 3.75 -3.99
C GLN A 129 24.26 2.96 -2.81
N ILE A 130 22.98 3.14 -2.50
CA ILE A 130 22.25 2.41 -1.47
C ILE A 130 21.95 1.00 -1.97
N LYS A 131 22.30 -0.02 -1.17
CA LYS A 131 22.19 -1.45 -1.53
C LYS A 131 20.96 -2.13 -0.92
N SER A 132 20.46 -1.63 0.20
CA SER A 132 19.31 -2.20 0.88
C SER A 132 18.35 -1.12 1.33
N VAL A 133 17.06 -1.26 0.98
CA VAL A 133 16.03 -0.31 1.32
C VAL A 133 14.77 -1.02 1.79
N ALA A 134 14.00 -0.38 2.66
CA ALA A 134 12.63 -0.74 2.93
C ALA A 134 11.68 0.30 2.30
N VAL A 135 10.55 -0.16 1.81
CA VAL A 135 9.45 0.69 1.35
C VAL A 135 8.21 0.35 2.16
N VAL A 136 7.76 1.29 2.99
CA VAL A 136 6.56 1.12 3.81
C VAL A 136 5.39 1.81 3.11
N ALA A 137 4.48 1.01 2.58
CA ALA A 137 3.39 1.49 1.76
C ALA A 137 2.09 0.71 2.05
N HIS A 138 1.21 0.59 1.08
CA HIS A 138 -0.13 0.03 1.19
C HIS A 138 -0.29 -1.18 0.29
N GLY A 139 -1.32 -2.00 0.54
CA GLY A 139 -1.59 -3.20 -0.24
C GLY A 139 -1.73 -2.91 -1.73
N GLY A 140 -2.54 -1.92 -2.10
CA GLY A 140 -2.72 -1.52 -3.50
C GLY A 140 -1.44 -1.02 -4.15
N THR A 141 -0.62 -0.27 -3.40
CA THR A 141 0.69 0.22 -3.86
C THR A 141 1.64 -0.95 -4.11
N ILE A 142 1.74 -1.90 -3.17
CA ILE A 142 2.61 -3.08 -3.30
C ILE A 142 2.17 -3.92 -4.50
N MET A 143 0.89 -4.24 -4.60
CA MET A 143 0.34 -4.99 -5.74
C MET A 143 0.65 -4.31 -7.07
N SER A 144 0.55 -2.97 -7.17
CA SER A 144 0.84 -2.22 -8.40
C SER A 144 2.31 -2.32 -8.82
N ILE A 145 3.22 -2.28 -7.86
CA ILE A 145 4.66 -2.39 -8.10
C ILE A 145 5.02 -3.82 -8.51
N MET A 146 4.49 -4.82 -7.80
CA MET A 146 4.76 -6.23 -8.08
C MET A 146 4.20 -6.65 -9.44
N ASP A 147 2.98 -6.29 -9.78
CA ASP A 147 2.38 -6.55 -11.09
C ASP A 147 3.25 -6.02 -12.26
N ARG A 148 3.91 -4.89 -12.04
CA ARG A 148 4.81 -4.30 -13.05
C ARG A 148 6.17 -4.99 -13.13
N TYR A 149 6.75 -5.44 -11.99
CA TYR A 149 8.16 -5.83 -11.92
C TYR A 149 8.42 -7.29 -11.53
N ALA A 150 7.45 -7.99 -10.91
CA ALA A 150 7.66 -9.40 -10.58
C ALA A 150 7.80 -10.24 -11.86
N ARG A 151 8.81 -11.10 -11.85
CA ARG A 151 9.14 -12.00 -12.97
C ARG A 151 9.52 -13.36 -12.42
N ASP A 152 9.13 -14.40 -13.13
CA ASP A 152 9.57 -15.76 -12.90
C ASP A 152 11.05 -15.96 -13.33
N GLU A 153 11.58 -17.15 -13.16
CA GLU A 153 12.93 -17.53 -13.56
C GLU A 153 13.19 -17.40 -15.07
N ASN A 154 12.14 -17.37 -15.89
CA ASN A 154 12.20 -17.20 -17.35
C ASN A 154 12.00 -15.74 -17.78
N GLY A 155 11.85 -14.81 -16.81
CA GLY A 155 11.65 -13.39 -17.07
C GLY A 155 10.20 -13.04 -17.50
N GLN A 156 9.25 -13.97 -17.37
CA GLN A 156 7.83 -13.72 -17.64
C GLN A 156 7.14 -13.15 -16.40
N PRO A 157 6.00 -12.44 -16.53
CA PRO A 157 5.21 -12.01 -15.38
C PRO A 157 4.90 -13.18 -14.44
N ASP A 158 5.22 -13.03 -13.15
CA ASP A 158 5.06 -14.07 -12.12
C ASP A 158 3.71 -13.94 -11.40
N GLY A 159 2.65 -13.66 -12.13
CA GLY A 159 1.32 -13.50 -11.59
C GLY A 159 0.61 -12.25 -12.09
N SER A 160 -0.54 -11.98 -11.53
CA SER A 160 -1.39 -10.81 -11.81
C SER A 160 -1.54 -9.93 -10.56
N TYR A 161 -2.06 -8.75 -10.72
CA TYR A 161 -2.20 -7.74 -9.66
C TYR A 161 -2.69 -8.31 -8.31
N TYR A 162 -3.73 -9.12 -8.30
CA TYR A 162 -4.33 -9.65 -7.06
C TYR A 162 -3.54 -10.82 -6.45
N ASP A 163 -2.65 -11.45 -7.20
CA ASP A 163 -1.80 -12.54 -6.67
C ASP A 163 -0.73 -12.01 -5.70
N TYR A 164 -0.43 -10.71 -5.76
CA TYR A 164 0.54 -10.05 -4.88
C TYR A 164 -0.08 -9.42 -3.63
N GLN A 165 -1.27 -9.85 -3.24
CA GLN A 165 -1.91 -9.34 -2.03
C GLN A 165 -1.15 -9.77 -0.78
N VAL A 166 -0.77 -8.80 0.05
CA VAL A 166 -0.06 -9.01 1.32
C VAL A 166 -0.98 -8.76 2.52
N LYS A 167 -0.66 -9.36 3.65
CA LYS A 167 -1.33 -9.06 4.91
C LYS A 167 -0.73 -7.83 5.57
N ASN A 168 -1.49 -7.21 6.47
CA ASN A 168 -1.01 -6.05 7.21
C ASN A 168 0.24 -6.41 8.04
N GLY A 169 1.32 -5.66 7.84
CA GLY A 169 2.59 -5.84 8.54
C GLY A 169 3.57 -6.84 7.90
N GLU A 170 3.16 -7.47 6.78
CA GLU A 170 4.06 -8.31 5.96
C GLU A 170 4.84 -7.47 4.97
#